data_524ba9fcd2226e0873791d5b1cd110cd
#
_entry.id   524ba9fcd2226e0873791d5b1cd110cd
#
_cell.length_a   1.000
_cell.length_b   1.000
_cell.length_c   1.000
_cell.angle_alpha   90.00
_cell.angle_beta   90.00
_cell.angle_gamma   90.00
#
_symmetry.space_group_name_H-M   'P 1'
#
loop_
_entity.id
_entity.type
_entity.pdbx_description
1 polymer ?
#
loop_
_entity_poly.entity_id
_entity_poly.type
_entity_poly.pdbx_seq_one_letter_code
_entity_poly.pdbx_strand_id
1 'polypeptide(L)'
;LLIGHHDSYSTERFSSGSLKTMQVHVADHPLISHKLTVLRDRNTPSPVFRDLTSELVALLAYEATRHIRVEEEKITTPVSETVGKKMARPRPVVVPILRAGLGMLEGMTQLLPGAEVGFLGMVRDEVTLKPSVYAERLPENLADRQCFVLDPMLATGGSLLQAMNFLFDRGATEVPAICLLAAPEGLA
;
A
#
# COMPACT_ATOMS: atom_id res chain seq x y z
N LEU A 1 9.50 3.94 -1.10
CA LEU A 1 8.66 4.85 -1.88
C LEU A 1 7.20 4.60 -1.59
N LEU A 2 6.46 5.63 -1.29
CA LEU A 2 5.02 5.58 -1.11
C LEU A 2 4.39 6.38 -2.24
N ILE A 3 3.36 5.82 -2.86
CA ILE A 3 2.57 6.49 -3.88
C ILE A 3 1.13 6.47 -3.40
N GLY A 4 0.51 7.62 -3.30
CA GLY A 4 -0.87 7.72 -2.84
C GLY A 4 -1.62 8.87 -3.49
N HIS A 5 -2.94 8.76 -3.54
CA HIS A 5 -3.82 9.89 -3.76
C HIS A 5 -4.10 10.52 -2.41
N HIS A 6 -3.72 11.78 -2.25
CA HIS A 6 -4.17 12.60 -1.14
C HIS A 6 -5.13 13.66 -1.69
N ASP A 7 -6.37 13.63 -1.24
CA ASP A 7 -7.21 14.82 -1.33
C ASP A 7 -6.65 15.81 -0.31
N SER A 8 -5.89 16.79 -0.79
CA SER A 8 -5.60 17.98 0.01
C SER A 8 -6.94 18.56 0.42
N TYR A 9 -7.11 18.82 1.72
CA TYR A 9 -8.29 19.47 2.30
C TYR A 9 -8.69 20.73 1.50
N SER A 10 -9.56 20.55 0.53
CA SER A 10 -10.43 21.57 0.02
C SER A 10 -11.84 20.97 -0.07
N THR A 11 -12.75 21.54 0.69
CA THR A 11 -14.17 21.19 0.79
C THR A 11 -14.94 21.51 -0.50
N GLU A 12 -14.46 21.09 -1.65
CA GLU A 12 -15.20 21.19 -2.90
C GLU A 12 -15.56 19.79 -3.41
N ARG A 13 -16.86 19.53 -3.47
CA ARG A 13 -17.43 18.35 -4.12
C ARG A 13 -17.08 18.41 -5.60
N PHE A 14 -16.17 17.56 -6.04
CA PHE A 14 -15.85 17.44 -7.46
C PHE A 14 -16.86 16.53 -8.16
N SER A 15 -17.50 17.09 -9.17
CA SER A 15 -18.24 16.37 -10.20
C SER A 15 -17.31 15.46 -11.00
N SER A 16 -17.85 14.34 -11.47
CA SER A 16 -17.22 13.34 -12.33
C SER A 16 -16.26 13.94 -13.36
N GLY A 17 -14.96 13.62 -13.26
CA GLY A 17 -13.98 13.96 -14.30
C GLY A 17 -12.63 14.49 -13.83
N SER A 18 -12.37 14.58 -12.52
CA SER A 18 -11.08 15.08 -12.01
C SER A 18 -9.98 14.03 -12.15
N LEU A 19 -8.90 14.40 -12.85
CA LEU A 19 -7.63 13.67 -12.83
C LEU A 19 -7.12 13.64 -11.39
N LYS A 20 -7.17 12.46 -10.75
CA LYS A 20 -6.60 12.27 -9.42
C LYS A 20 -5.09 12.41 -9.54
N THR A 21 -4.53 13.45 -8.94
CA THR A 21 -3.08 13.68 -8.94
C THR A 21 -2.42 12.65 -8.03
N MET A 22 -1.49 11.87 -8.57
CA MET A 22 -0.68 10.95 -7.76
C MET A 22 0.37 11.75 -7.00
N GLN A 23 0.45 11.52 -5.69
CA GLN A 23 1.51 12.05 -4.85
C GLN A 23 2.54 10.95 -4.57
N VAL A 24 3.80 11.30 -4.76
CA VAL A 24 4.93 10.42 -4.49
C VAL A 24 5.61 10.89 -3.22
N HIS A 25 5.68 10.01 -2.23
CA HIS A 25 6.43 10.25 -0.99
C HIS A 25 7.64 9.30 -0.95
N VAL A 26 8.83 9.87 -0.89
CA VAL A 26 10.07 9.12 -0.71
C VAL A 26 10.42 9.15 0.77
N ALA A 27 10.44 7.98 1.40
CA ALA A 27 10.83 7.87 2.81
C ALA A 27 12.34 8.13 2.95
N ASP A 28 12.68 9.29 3.49
CA ASP A 28 14.06 9.70 3.75
C ASP A 28 14.42 9.46 5.22
N HIS A 29 14.95 8.27 5.49
CA HIS A 29 15.38 7.88 6.83
C HIS A 29 16.69 7.10 6.76
N PRO A 30 17.70 7.39 7.60
CA PRO A 30 19.00 6.72 7.57
C PRO A 30 18.94 5.19 7.66
N LEU A 31 18.02 4.65 8.49
CA LEU A 31 17.83 3.19 8.59
C LEU A 31 17.25 2.58 7.32
N ILE A 32 16.35 3.29 6.64
CA ILE A 32 15.79 2.83 5.35
C ILE A 32 16.92 2.82 4.32
N SER A 33 17.71 3.88 4.23
CA SER A 33 18.85 3.97 3.30
C SER A 33 19.89 2.88 3.57
N HIS A 34 20.20 2.61 4.85
CA HIS A 34 21.11 1.52 5.23
C HIS A 34 20.57 0.15 4.77
N LYS A 35 19.33 -0.16 5.11
CA LYS A 35 18.70 -1.45 4.76
C LYS A 35 18.57 -1.63 3.25
N LEU A 36 18.22 -0.56 2.52
CA LEU A 36 18.17 -0.58 1.06
C LEU A 36 19.56 -0.82 0.43
N THR A 37 20.62 -0.28 1.02
CA THR A 37 21.99 -0.53 0.54
C THR A 37 22.30 -2.01 0.60
N VAL A 38 22.03 -2.67 1.72
CA VAL A 38 22.27 -4.12 1.87
C VAL A 38 21.33 -4.92 0.95
N LEU A 39 20.01 -4.58 0.91
CA LEU A 39 19.05 -5.28 0.06
C LEU A 39 19.43 -5.25 -1.42
N ARG A 40 20.01 -4.14 -1.90
CA ARG A 40 20.38 -3.94 -3.31
C ARG A 40 21.72 -4.57 -3.68
N ASP A 41 22.53 -5.02 -2.72
CA ASP A 41 23.77 -5.70 -3.02
C ASP A 41 23.47 -7.05 -3.67
N ARG A 42 24.06 -7.29 -4.86
CA ARG A 42 23.90 -8.53 -5.63
C ARG A 42 24.36 -9.79 -4.87
N ASN A 43 25.20 -9.61 -3.85
CA ASN A 43 25.74 -10.70 -3.03
C ASN A 43 24.88 -10.98 -1.78
N THR A 44 23.81 -10.21 -1.54
CA THR A 44 22.96 -10.43 -0.38
C THR A 44 22.28 -11.78 -0.44
N PRO A 45 22.47 -12.65 0.58
CA PRO A 45 21.85 -13.97 0.62
C PRO A 45 20.32 -13.87 0.66
N SER A 46 19.63 -14.83 0.04
CA SER A 46 18.17 -14.85 -0.03
C SER A 46 17.45 -14.76 1.33
N PRO A 47 17.92 -15.39 2.43
CA PRO A 47 17.30 -15.19 3.74
C PRO A 47 17.37 -13.72 4.20
N VAL A 48 18.56 -13.11 4.12
CA VAL A 48 18.78 -11.70 4.51
C VAL A 48 17.94 -10.76 3.64
N PHE A 49 17.82 -11.04 2.35
CA PHE A 49 16.97 -10.29 1.43
C PHE A 49 15.50 -10.32 1.87
N ARG A 50 14.97 -11.48 2.27
CA ARG A 50 13.59 -11.60 2.76
C ARG A 50 13.37 -10.84 4.06
N ASP A 51 14.29 -10.96 5.02
CA ASP A 51 14.20 -10.28 6.30
C ASP A 51 14.21 -8.75 6.10
N LEU A 52 15.14 -8.23 5.29
CA LEU A 52 15.23 -6.82 4.94
C LEU A 52 13.98 -6.33 4.20
N THR A 53 13.40 -7.16 3.33
CA THR A 53 12.14 -6.83 2.65
C THR A 53 11.02 -6.62 3.66
N SER A 54 10.84 -7.54 4.61
CA SER A 54 9.81 -7.44 5.65
C SER A 54 10.02 -6.21 6.54
N GLU A 55 11.25 -5.96 6.97
CA GLU A 55 11.60 -4.80 7.79
C GLU A 55 11.37 -3.46 7.06
N LEU A 56 11.79 -3.35 5.81
CA LEU A 56 11.57 -2.16 4.99
C LEU A 56 10.09 -1.91 4.75
N VAL A 57 9.34 -2.97 4.47
CA VAL A 57 7.88 -2.85 4.30
C VAL A 57 7.22 -2.36 5.57
N ALA A 58 7.61 -2.85 6.75
CA ALA A 58 7.06 -2.37 8.02
C ALA A 58 7.33 -0.87 8.23
N LEU A 59 8.54 -0.39 7.91
CA LEU A 59 8.89 1.03 8.02
C LEU A 59 8.08 1.89 7.02
N LEU A 60 7.97 1.45 5.77
CA LEU A 60 7.18 2.15 4.75
C LEU A 60 5.69 2.10 5.06
N ALA A 61 5.18 1.00 5.57
CA ALA A 61 3.80 0.85 6.00
C ALA A 61 3.46 1.80 7.15
N TYR A 62 4.38 2.00 8.10
CA TYR A 62 4.23 2.98 9.16
C TYR A 62 4.02 4.40 8.59
N GLU A 63 4.80 4.79 7.60
CA GLU A 63 4.61 6.06 6.91
C GLU A 63 3.30 6.10 6.10
N ALA A 64 2.98 5.04 5.37
CA ALA A 64 1.77 4.95 4.56
C ALA A 64 0.48 5.03 5.39
N THR A 65 0.54 4.63 6.64
CA THR A 65 -0.62 4.58 7.55
C THR A 65 -0.82 5.86 8.37
N ARG A 66 -0.08 6.95 8.08
CA ARG A 66 -0.25 8.24 8.80
C ARG A 66 -1.68 8.77 8.80
N HIS A 67 -2.45 8.45 7.76
CA HIS A 67 -3.84 8.87 7.59
C HIS A 67 -4.84 7.73 7.78
N ILE A 68 -4.43 6.66 8.49
CA ILE A 68 -5.37 5.59 8.81
C ILE A 68 -6.49 6.11 9.69
N ARG A 69 -7.73 5.74 9.35
CA ARG A 69 -8.89 6.22 10.07
C ARG A 69 -8.98 5.61 11.46
N VAL A 70 -9.17 6.46 12.45
CA VAL A 70 -9.37 6.07 13.85
C VAL A 70 -10.66 6.68 14.38
N GLU A 71 -11.28 6.02 15.35
CA GLU A 71 -12.47 6.48 16.08
C GLU A 71 -12.20 6.45 17.59
N GLU A 72 -12.95 7.25 18.34
CA GLU A 72 -12.86 7.27 19.79
C GLU A 72 -13.52 6.03 20.40
N GLU A 73 -12.92 5.53 21.47
CA GLU A 73 -13.43 4.39 22.24
C GLU A 73 -13.24 4.64 23.73
N LYS A 74 -14.32 4.47 24.50
CA LYS A 74 -14.24 4.48 25.96
C LYS A 74 -13.55 3.22 26.43
N ILE A 75 -12.54 3.38 27.25
CA ILE A 75 -11.77 2.29 27.83
C ILE A 75 -11.61 2.47 29.33
N THR A 76 -11.42 1.39 30.06
CA THR A 76 -11.06 1.41 31.46
C THR A 76 -9.59 1.01 31.61
N THR A 77 -8.78 1.94 32.10
CA THR A 77 -7.39 1.67 32.44
C THR A 77 -7.28 1.17 33.87
N PRO A 78 -6.13 0.65 34.31
CA PRO A 78 -5.94 0.28 35.71
C PRO A 78 -6.15 1.43 36.72
N VAL A 79 -6.12 2.68 36.24
CA VAL A 79 -6.23 3.87 37.12
C VAL A 79 -7.62 4.49 37.04
N SER A 80 -8.19 4.63 35.83
CA SER A 80 -9.48 5.32 35.65
C SER A 80 -10.10 5.01 34.26
N GLU A 81 -11.36 5.37 34.09
CA GLU A 81 -11.98 5.45 32.79
C GLU A 81 -11.40 6.61 31.97
N THR A 82 -11.24 6.40 30.68
CA THR A 82 -10.73 7.41 29.75
C THR A 82 -11.25 7.13 28.32
N VAL A 83 -10.91 8.03 27.39
CA VAL A 83 -11.20 7.86 25.96
C VAL A 83 -9.90 7.60 25.22
N GLY A 84 -9.82 6.46 24.56
CA GLY A 84 -8.73 6.07 23.67
C GLY A 84 -9.13 6.20 22.20
N LYS A 85 -8.24 5.77 21.32
CA LYS A 85 -8.48 5.67 19.86
C LYS A 85 -8.28 4.24 19.40
N LYS A 86 -9.16 3.75 18.56
CA LYS A 86 -9.03 2.48 17.85
C LYS A 86 -9.15 2.69 16.35
N MET A 87 -8.68 1.73 15.57
CA MET A 87 -8.86 1.74 14.12
C MET A 87 -10.35 1.71 13.78
N ALA A 88 -10.79 2.69 12.97
CA ALA A 88 -12.19 2.80 12.54
C ALA A 88 -12.60 1.64 11.62
N ARG A 89 -13.90 1.43 11.51
CA ARG A 89 -14.49 0.51 10.53
C ARG A 89 -15.03 1.27 9.31
N PRO A 90 -15.05 0.69 8.12
CA PRO A 90 -14.52 -0.63 7.77
C PRO A 90 -12.98 -0.65 7.84
N ARG A 91 -12.41 -1.82 8.18
CA ARG A 91 -10.95 -1.99 8.27
C ARG A 91 -10.30 -1.88 6.90
N PRO A 92 -9.02 -1.44 6.83
CA PRO A 92 -8.29 -1.39 5.58
C PRO A 92 -8.10 -2.78 4.96
N VAL A 93 -7.83 -2.79 3.67
CA VAL A 93 -7.47 -3.98 2.91
C VAL A 93 -6.03 -3.88 2.46
N VAL A 94 -5.27 -4.95 2.60
CA VAL A 94 -3.91 -5.08 2.07
C VAL A 94 -3.97 -5.91 0.80
N VAL A 95 -3.45 -5.38 -0.31
CA VAL A 95 -3.59 -5.98 -1.63
C VAL A 95 -2.23 -6.14 -2.30
N PRO A 96 -1.52 -7.27 -2.08
CA PRO A 96 -0.32 -7.56 -2.85
C PRO A 96 -0.65 -7.85 -4.32
N ILE A 97 0.12 -7.23 -5.22
CA ILE A 97 0.12 -7.61 -6.64
C ILE A 97 0.90 -8.90 -6.79
N LEU A 98 0.22 -9.94 -7.22
CA LEU A 98 0.82 -11.27 -7.38
C LEU A 98 1.77 -11.27 -8.59
N ARG A 99 2.89 -11.94 -8.51
CA ARG A 99 3.37 -12.76 -7.40
C ARG A 99 4.31 -11.99 -6.47
N ALA A 100 5.00 -10.95 -6.99
CA ALA A 100 6.10 -10.25 -6.29
C ALA A 100 5.65 -9.58 -4.98
N GLY A 101 4.45 -9.01 -4.92
CA GLY A 101 3.90 -8.37 -3.72
C GLY A 101 3.70 -9.30 -2.52
N LEU A 102 3.66 -10.63 -2.74
CA LEU A 102 3.54 -11.59 -1.64
C LEU A 102 4.70 -11.48 -0.64
N GLY A 103 5.91 -11.20 -1.11
CA GLY A 103 7.08 -11.02 -0.25
C GLY A 103 6.99 -9.83 0.70
N MET A 104 6.05 -8.93 0.46
CA MET A 104 5.83 -7.73 1.29
C MET A 104 4.69 -7.92 2.32
N LEU A 105 3.89 -8.97 2.17
CA LEU A 105 2.66 -9.14 2.94
C LEU A 105 2.93 -9.29 4.44
N GLU A 106 3.97 -10.02 4.81
CA GLU A 106 4.32 -10.26 6.21
C GLU A 106 4.62 -8.94 6.95
N GLY A 107 5.50 -8.09 6.41
CA GLY A 107 5.83 -6.80 7.01
C GLY A 107 4.61 -5.89 7.18
N MET A 108 3.69 -5.91 6.21
CA MET A 108 2.47 -5.11 6.28
C MET A 108 1.48 -5.64 7.32
N THR A 109 1.28 -6.97 7.39
CA THR A 109 0.32 -7.58 8.32
C THR A 109 0.82 -7.60 9.77
N GLN A 110 2.12 -7.59 10.00
CA GLN A 110 2.70 -7.37 11.33
C GLN A 110 2.34 -5.99 11.88
N LEU A 111 2.35 -4.95 11.04
CA LEU A 111 1.96 -3.61 11.44
C LEU A 111 0.44 -3.45 11.55
N LEU A 112 -0.32 -4.06 10.63
CA LEU A 112 -1.78 -3.99 10.57
C LEU A 112 -2.43 -5.36 10.74
N PRO A 113 -2.35 -5.99 11.91
CA PRO A 113 -2.84 -7.36 12.12
C PRO A 113 -4.36 -7.49 11.96
N GLY A 114 -5.08 -6.37 12.01
CA GLY A 114 -6.53 -6.35 11.82
C GLY A 114 -6.99 -6.02 10.40
N ALA A 115 -6.07 -5.80 9.45
CA ALA A 115 -6.43 -5.57 8.05
C ALA A 115 -6.91 -6.87 7.40
N GLU A 116 -7.83 -6.73 6.45
CA GLU A 116 -8.18 -7.84 5.57
C GLU A 116 -7.17 -7.94 4.44
N VAL A 117 -6.96 -9.14 3.93
CA VAL A 117 -6.03 -9.38 2.81
C VAL A 117 -6.83 -9.73 1.57
N GLY A 118 -6.59 -8.99 0.49
CA GLY A 118 -7.06 -9.32 -0.84
C GLY A 118 -5.88 -9.63 -1.76
N PHE A 119 -6.13 -10.20 -2.93
CA PHE A 119 -5.08 -10.53 -3.90
C PHE A 119 -5.49 -10.11 -5.29
N LEU A 120 -4.56 -9.47 -6.01
CA LEU A 120 -4.70 -9.16 -7.43
C LEU A 120 -3.54 -9.79 -8.20
N GLY A 121 -3.87 -10.72 -9.10
CA GLY A 121 -2.93 -11.29 -10.05
C GLY A 121 -2.92 -10.45 -11.32
N MET A 122 -1.79 -9.84 -11.63
CA MET A 122 -1.59 -9.03 -12.83
C MET A 122 -0.61 -9.74 -13.77
N VAL A 123 -0.96 -9.79 -15.04
CA VAL A 123 -0.07 -10.28 -16.09
C VAL A 123 -0.01 -9.24 -17.21
N ARG A 124 1.16 -9.07 -17.79
CA ARG A 124 1.30 -8.26 -19.00
C ARG A 124 1.14 -9.16 -20.22
N ASP A 125 0.23 -8.80 -21.09
CA ASP A 125 0.09 -9.47 -22.38
C ASP A 125 1.39 -9.29 -23.19
N GLU A 126 1.94 -10.38 -23.70
CA GLU A 126 3.25 -10.39 -24.38
C GLU A 126 3.23 -9.66 -25.71
N VAL A 127 2.07 -9.56 -26.36
CA VAL A 127 1.89 -8.95 -27.68
C VAL A 127 1.48 -7.49 -27.57
N THR A 128 0.44 -7.22 -26.78
CA THR A 128 -0.12 -5.87 -26.66
C THR A 128 0.56 -5.04 -25.58
N LEU A 129 1.37 -5.68 -24.73
CA LEU A 129 2.03 -5.11 -23.54
C LEU A 129 1.06 -4.50 -22.53
N LYS A 130 -0.24 -4.71 -22.70
CA LYS A 130 -1.26 -4.22 -21.76
C LYS A 130 -1.34 -5.14 -20.56
N PRO A 131 -1.39 -4.59 -19.35
CA PRO A 131 -1.61 -5.38 -18.16
C PRO A 131 -3.08 -5.86 -18.13
N SER A 132 -3.31 -7.06 -17.63
CA SER A 132 -4.64 -7.64 -17.41
C SER A 132 -4.70 -8.36 -16.08
N VAL A 133 -5.89 -8.45 -15.48
CA VAL A 133 -6.12 -9.19 -14.23
C VAL A 133 -6.39 -10.65 -14.59
N TYR A 134 -5.55 -11.57 -14.09
CA TYR A 134 -5.76 -13.02 -14.28
C TYR A 134 -6.29 -13.71 -13.02
N ALA A 135 -6.16 -13.08 -11.86
CA ALA A 135 -6.65 -13.59 -10.61
C ALA A 135 -7.14 -12.46 -9.72
N GLU A 136 -8.29 -12.65 -9.10
CA GLU A 136 -8.89 -11.72 -8.18
C GLU A 136 -9.43 -12.45 -6.97
N ARG A 137 -9.04 -12.00 -5.81
CA ARG A 137 -9.60 -12.41 -4.51
C ARG A 137 -9.60 -11.19 -3.61
N LEU A 138 -10.67 -10.42 -3.66
CA LEU A 138 -10.88 -9.22 -2.85
C LEU A 138 -12.09 -9.44 -1.92
N PRO A 139 -12.19 -8.71 -0.81
CA PRO A 139 -13.43 -8.60 -0.06
C PRO A 139 -14.58 -8.13 -0.98
N GLU A 140 -15.79 -8.63 -0.73
CA GLU A 140 -16.97 -8.33 -1.56
C GLU A 140 -17.27 -6.84 -1.65
N ASN A 141 -17.04 -6.10 -0.55
CA ASN A 141 -17.31 -4.68 -0.48
C ASN A 141 -16.01 -3.91 -0.17
N LEU A 142 -15.61 -3.04 -1.09
CA LEU A 142 -14.51 -2.10 -0.92
C LEU A 142 -14.98 -0.66 -0.70
N ALA A 143 -16.30 -0.41 -0.67
CA ALA A 143 -16.84 0.91 -0.44
C ALA A 143 -16.31 1.49 0.90
N ASP A 144 -15.86 2.74 0.83
CA ASP A 144 -15.29 3.48 1.95
C ASP A 144 -14.04 2.85 2.61
N ARG A 145 -13.38 1.92 1.93
CA ARG A 145 -12.16 1.27 2.45
C ARG A 145 -10.89 1.88 1.89
N GLN A 146 -9.87 1.94 2.75
CA GLN A 146 -8.50 2.22 2.36
C GLN A 146 -7.86 0.90 1.90
N CYS A 147 -7.29 0.88 0.69
CA CYS A 147 -6.68 -0.32 0.10
C CYS A 147 -5.18 -0.09 -0.12
N PHE A 148 -4.33 -0.73 0.68
CA PHE A 148 -2.87 -0.62 0.57
C PHE A 148 -2.35 -1.63 -0.44
N VAL A 149 -1.91 -1.15 -1.60
CA VAL A 149 -1.34 -1.99 -2.66
C VAL A 149 0.14 -2.22 -2.39
N LEU A 150 0.58 -3.47 -2.51
CA LEU A 150 1.98 -3.86 -2.33
C LEU A 150 2.58 -4.32 -3.65
N ASP A 151 3.59 -3.61 -4.14
CA ASP A 151 4.40 -3.99 -5.31
C ASP A 151 5.85 -3.60 -5.06
N PRO A 152 6.79 -4.55 -4.97
CA PRO A 152 8.17 -4.24 -4.56
C PRO A 152 8.92 -3.36 -5.55
N MET A 153 8.56 -3.37 -6.83
CA MET A 153 9.30 -2.67 -7.87
C MET A 153 8.37 -1.91 -8.81
N LEU A 154 8.37 -0.59 -8.69
CA LEU A 154 7.73 0.29 -9.66
C LEU A 154 8.66 0.49 -10.87
N ALA A 155 8.45 -0.30 -11.93
CA ALA A 155 9.21 -0.16 -13.18
C ALA A 155 8.56 0.89 -14.09
N THR A 156 7.58 0.50 -14.89
CA THR A 156 6.84 1.40 -15.82
C THR A 156 5.52 1.91 -15.26
N GLY A 157 5.12 1.45 -14.07
CA GLY A 157 3.88 1.85 -13.42
C GLY A 157 2.59 1.18 -13.94
N GLY A 158 2.63 0.55 -15.11
CA GLY A 158 1.40 0.06 -15.76
C GLY A 158 0.59 -0.93 -14.93
N SER A 159 1.22 -1.92 -14.30
CA SER A 159 0.53 -2.90 -13.44
C SER A 159 -0.03 -2.24 -12.18
N LEU A 160 0.76 -1.35 -11.55
CA LEU A 160 0.34 -0.63 -10.36
C LEU A 160 -0.86 0.27 -10.64
N LEU A 161 -0.79 1.09 -11.70
CA LEU A 161 -1.87 2.00 -12.09
C LEU A 161 -3.17 1.22 -12.38
N GLN A 162 -3.07 0.10 -13.08
CA GLN A 162 -4.24 -0.73 -13.36
C GLN A 162 -4.82 -1.36 -12.08
N ALA A 163 -3.98 -1.84 -11.16
CA ALA A 163 -4.43 -2.37 -9.88
C ALA A 163 -5.15 -1.28 -9.06
N MET A 164 -4.60 -0.07 -9.02
CA MET A 164 -5.23 1.06 -8.32
C MET A 164 -6.58 1.42 -8.93
N ASN A 165 -6.67 1.55 -10.27
CA ASN A 165 -7.92 1.83 -10.96
C ASN A 165 -8.96 0.74 -10.69
N PHE A 166 -8.55 -0.52 -10.73
CA PHE A 166 -9.42 -1.67 -10.46
C PHE A 166 -10.03 -1.61 -9.04
N LEU A 167 -9.27 -1.16 -8.05
CA LEU A 167 -9.75 -1.00 -6.68
C LEU A 167 -10.68 0.22 -6.54
N PHE A 168 -10.37 1.34 -7.21
CA PHE A 168 -11.26 2.51 -7.26
C PHE A 168 -12.60 2.19 -7.92
N ASP A 169 -12.60 1.45 -9.02
CA ASP A 169 -13.82 1.02 -9.73
C ASP A 169 -14.72 0.14 -8.85
N ARG A 170 -14.14 -0.52 -7.82
CA ARG A 170 -14.86 -1.30 -6.82
C ARG A 170 -15.24 -0.51 -5.56
N GLY A 171 -15.03 0.79 -5.57
CA GLY A 171 -15.47 1.71 -4.51
C GLY A 171 -14.45 2.00 -3.41
N ALA A 172 -13.18 1.57 -3.57
CA ALA A 172 -12.13 1.99 -2.64
C ALA A 172 -11.99 3.52 -2.66
N THR A 173 -11.86 4.14 -1.48
CA THR A 173 -11.76 5.60 -1.36
C THR A 173 -10.34 6.11 -1.46
N GLU A 174 -9.40 5.35 -0.91
CA GLU A 174 -7.97 5.65 -0.92
C GLU A 174 -7.20 4.40 -1.28
N VAL A 175 -6.25 4.53 -2.21
CA VAL A 175 -5.45 3.39 -2.69
C VAL A 175 -3.97 3.77 -2.66
N PRO A 176 -3.35 3.89 -1.48
CA PRO A 176 -1.91 4.08 -1.40
C PRO A 176 -1.18 2.81 -1.83
N ALA A 177 -0.06 3.00 -2.54
CA ALA A 177 0.83 1.92 -2.94
C ALA A 177 2.16 2.02 -2.23
N ILE A 178 2.70 0.89 -1.82
CA ILE A 178 4.00 0.76 -1.16
C ILE A 178 4.93 0.03 -2.12
N CYS A 179 6.03 0.71 -2.50
CA CYS A 179 7.09 0.14 -3.34
C CYS A 179 8.43 0.25 -2.62
N LEU A 180 9.27 -0.77 -2.70
CA LEU A 180 10.63 -0.72 -2.14
C LEU A 180 11.54 0.12 -3.03
N LEU A 181 11.42 -0.04 -4.34
CA LEU A 181 12.20 0.67 -5.35
C LEU A 181 11.30 1.20 -6.46
N ALA A 182 11.73 2.28 -7.09
CA ALA A 182 11.08 2.82 -8.29
C ALA A 182 12.12 3.18 -9.35
N ALA A 183 11.81 2.87 -10.59
CA ALA A 183 12.53 3.39 -11.74
C ALA A 183 12.02 4.81 -12.08
N PRO A 184 12.85 5.69 -12.64
CA PRO A 184 12.42 7.03 -13.04
C PRO A 184 11.21 7.01 -13.98
N GLU A 185 11.14 6.04 -14.87
CA GLU A 185 10.06 5.88 -15.85
C GLU A 185 8.71 5.58 -15.19
N GLY A 186 8.72 4.95 -14.01
CA GLY A 186 7.50 4.66 -13.26
C GLY A 186 6.96 5.86 -12.48
N LEU A 187 7.77 6.93 -12.37
CA LEU A 187 7.43 8.14 -11.65
C LEU A 187 7.01 9.29 -12.59
N ALA A 188 7.20 9.12 -13.90
CA ALA A 188 6.85 10.09 -14.93
C ALA A 188 5.38 9.97 -15.33
#